data_5c23375634aaf7857855c3c29525076c
#
_entry.id   5c23375634aaf7857855c3c29525076c
#
_cell.length_a   1.000
_cell.length_b   1.000
_cell.length_c   1.000
_cell.angle_alpha   90.00
_cell.angle_beta   90.00
_cell.angle_gamma   90.00
#
_symmetry.space_group_name_H-M   'P 1'
#
loop_
_entity.id
_entity.type
_entity.pdbx_description
1 polymer ?
#
loop_
_entity_poly.entity_id
_entity_poly.type
_entity_poly.pdbx_seq_one_letter_code
_entity_poly.pdbx_strand_id
1 'polypeptide(L)'
;MGNFTGVIINKVNGGLVRDTDTSDRIILLVVGGSEIGKLEYYKPENLNDITDLEALGWDDTIDLENKELVHYHTSEVFRLSPERSLYLMLVPKSEKVSSLLTKEDFVNAVRTINGVNTIGICSLTADETITVAVQETQKMVNKFREDHLYIDAVILEGVGKYINSIADAVDLRKLDSENVSVVIAQDPAQAAKDEAYR
;
A
#
# COMPACT_ATOMS: atom_id res chain seq x y z
N MET A 1 54.72 31.86 -3.97
CA MET A 1 53.34 32.34 -3.84
C MET A 1 52.44 31.28 -4.45
N GLY A 2 51.82 30.50 -3.61
CA GLY A 2 50.91 29.40 -4.06
C GLY A 2 49.51 29.97 -4.32
N ASN A 3 49.03 29.80 -5.54
CA ASN A 3 47.65 30.09 -5.88
C ASN A 3 46.76 29.08 -5.22
N PHE A 4 46.02 29.51 -4.21
CA PHE A 4 44.86 28.78 -3.71
C PHE A 4 43.76 28.90 -4.76
N THR A 5 43.47 27.80 -5.45
CA THR A 5 42.28 27.68 -6.27
C THR A 5 41.10 27.58 -5.28
N GLY A 6 40.42 28.69 -5.07
CA GLY A 6 39.26 28.73 -4.20
C GLY A 6 38.16 27.86 -4.78
N VAL A 7 37.66 26.90 -3.97
CA VAL A 7 36.43 26.21 -4.25
C VAL A 7 35.30 27.23 -4.11
N ILE A 8 34.73 27.66 -5.22
CA ILE A 8 33.50 28.47 -5.23
C ILE A 8 32.36 27.52 -4.90
N ILE A 9 31.98 27.47 -3.64
CA ILE A 9 30.72 26.85 -3.24
C ILE A 9 29.63 27.85 -3.64
N ASN A 10 29.08 27.70 -4.84
CA ASN A 10 27.81 28.32 -5.17
C ASN A 10 26.73 27.65 -4.29
N LYS A 11 26.46 28.26 -3.14
CA LYS A 11 25.17 28.05 -2.46
C LYS A 11 24.12 28.70 -3.36
N VAL A 12 23.66 27.96 -4.34
CA VAL A 12 22.36 28.21 -4.94
C VAL A 12 21.37 27.88 -3.82
N ASN A 13 20.96 28.92 -3.09
CA ASN A 13 19.72 28.90 -2.36
C ASN A 13 18.58 28.95 -3.42
N GLY A 14 18.57 28.02 -4.32
CA GLY A 14 17.34 27.54 -4.90
C GLY A 14 16.55 27.13 -3.67
N GLY A 15 15.56 27.95 -3.32
CA GLY A 15 14.64 27.60 -2.27
C GLY A 15 14.37 26.11 -2.40
N LEU A 16 14.14 25.46 -1.29
CA LEU A 16 13.59 24.13 -1.23
C LEU A 16 12.22 24.13 -1.98
N VAL A 17 12.27 24.42 -3.27
CA VAL A 17 11.37 23.77 -4.19
C VAL A 17 11.90 22.34 -4.13
N ARG A 18 11.36 21.55 -3.22
CA ARG A 18 11.25 20.13 -3.45
C ARG A 18 10.72 20.09 -4.87
N ASP A 19 11.62 19.79 -5.81
CA ASP A 19 11.18 19.29 -7.09
C ASP A 19 10.29 18.12 -6.68
N THR A 20 9.00 18.35 -6.69
CA THR A 20 8.02 17.29 -6.54
C THR A 20 8.04 16.58 -7.88
N ASP A 21 9.19 15.96 -8.16
CA ASP A 21 9.26 14.94 -9.16
C ASP A 21 8.33 13.85 -8.63
N THR A 22 7.10 13.90 -9.13
CA THR A 22 6.02 13.00 -8.75
C THR A 22 6.34 11.56 -9.13
N SER A 23 7.43 11.34 -9.86
CA SER A 23 7.97 10.04 -10.22
C SER A 23 8.60 9.26 -9.06
N ASP A 24 9.02 9.93 -7.98
CA ASP A 24 9.80 9.30 -6.91
C ASP A 24 8.98 8.60 -5.82
N ARG A 25 7.64 8.60 -5.91
CA ARG A 25 6.78 7.97 -4.91
C ARG A 25 5.80 7.01 -5.56
N ILE A 26 6.27 5.79 -5.73
CA ILE A 26 5.45 4.72 -6.30
C ILE A 26 4.71 4.00 -5.17
N ILE A 27 3.40 3.94 -5.31
CA ILE A 27 2.50 3.28 -4.37
C ILE A 27 2.16 1.90 -4.94
N LEU A 28 2.30 0.88 -4.12
CA LEU A 28 1.73 -0.43 -4.35
C LEU A 28 0.50 -0.62 -3.47
N LEU A 29 -0.67 -0.79 -4.06
CA LEU A 29 -1.89 -1.15 -3.38
C LEU A 29 -2.11 -2.66 -3.50
N VAL A 30 -2.07 -3.35 -2.38
CA VAL A 30 -2.33 -4.80 -2.27
C VAL A 30 -3.75 -4.98 -1.76
N VAL A 31 -4.61 -5.60 -2.54
CA VAL A 31 -6.02 -5.78 -2.22
C VAL A 31 -6.38 -7.25 -2.21
N GLY A 32 -7.07 -7.67 -1.15
CA GLY A 32 -7.69 -8.99 -1.10
C GLY A 32 -8.88 -9.06 -2.04
N GLY A 33 -8.83 -9.93 -3.04
CA GLY A 33 -9.87 -10.08 -4.05
C GLY A 33 -9.83 -11.43 -4.73
N SER A 34 -10.63 -11.58 -5.79
CA SER A 34 -10.68 -12.75 -6.67
C SER A 34 -9.98 -12.48 -8.00
N GLU A 35 -9.48 -13.51 -8.66
CA GLU A 35 -8.94 -13.37 -10.01
C GLU A 35 -10.10 -13.23 -11.01
N ILE A 36 -10.34 -12.01 -11.46
CA ILE A 36 -11.39 -11.67 -12.41
C ILE A 36 -10.80 -10.86 -13.56
N GLY A 37 -11.32 -11.05 -14.76
CA GLY A 37 -10.83 -10.38 -15.95
C GLY A 37 -9.41 -10.80 -16.31
N LYS A 38 -8.50 -9.84 -16.33
CA LYS A 38 -7.07 -10.05 -16.62
C LYS A 38 -6.19 -9.96 -15.38
N LEU A 39 -6.78 -9.74 -14.21
CA LEU A 39 -6.04 -9.63 -12.95
C LEU A 39 -5.71 -11.02 -12.41
N GLU A 40 -4.45 -11.24 -12.10
CA GLU A 40 -3.92 -12.48 -11.54
C GLU A 40 -3.30 -12.20 -10.16
N TYR A 41 -3.30 -13.20 -9.27
CA TYR A 41 -2.68 -13.05 -7.95
C TYR A 41 -1.17 -12.82 -8.05
N TYR A 42 -0.67 -11.96 -7.17
CA TYR A 42 0.76 -11.62 -7.04
C TYR A 42 1.38 -11.00 -8.31
N LYS A 43 0.55 -10.50 -9.22
CA LYS A 43 0.99 -9.81 -10.42
C LYS A 43 0.63 -8.34 -10.31
N PRO A 44 1.64 -7.45 -10.14
CA PRO A 44 1.37 -6.02 -10.07
C PRO A 44 1.03 -5.46 -11.44
N GLU A 45 -0.08 -4.75 -11.54
CA GLU A 45 -0.50 -4.02 -12.73
C GLU A 45 -0.34 -2.52 -12.50
N ASN A 46 0.27 -1.83 -13.44
CA ASN A 46 0.45 -0.38 -13.39
C ASN A 46 -0.79 0.32 -13.94
N LEU A 47 -1.43 1.14 -13.12
CA LEU A 47 -2.62 1.89 -13.45
C LEU A 47 -2.29 3.39 -13.41
N ASN A 48 -2.75 4.14 -14.40
CA ASN A 48 -2.62 5.60 -14.45
C ASN A 48 -3.92 6.30 -14.06
N ASP A 49 -5.04 5.61 -14.24
CA ASP A 49 -6.36 6.05 -13.80
C ASP A 49 -7.29 4.84 -13.58
N ILE A 50 -8.52 5.11 -13.18
CA ILE A 50 -9.49 4.05 -12.89
C ILE A 50 -9.94 3.28 -14.16
N THR A 51 -9.88 3.91 -15.32
CA THR A 51 -10.29 3.28 -16.59
C THR A 51 -9.31 2.18 -17.00
N ASP A 52 -8.06 2.23 -16.56
CA ASP A 52 -7.09 1.15 -16.76
C ASP A 52 -7.56 -0.12 -16.01
N LEU A 53 -8.08 0.02 -14.80
CA LEU A 53 -8.65 -1.11 -14.04
C LEU A 53 -9.89 -1.68 -14.73
N GLU A 54 -10.79 -0.80 -15.21
CA GLU A 54 -11.99 -1.22 -15.94
C GLU A 54 -11.62 -1.96 -17.25
N ALA A 55 -10.56 -1.53 -17.95
CA ALA A 55 -10.03 -2.21 -19.13
C ALA A 55 -9.41 -3.59 -18.84
N LEU A 56 -8.98 -3.81 -17.60
CA LEU A 56 -8.57 -5.12 -17.10
C LEU A 56 -9.76 -6.02 -16.75
N GLY A 57 -10.97 -5.50 -16.80
CA GLY A 57 -12.22 -6.23 -16.57
C GLY A 57 -12.71 -6.15 -15.12
N TRP A 58 -12.37 -5.09 -14.39
CA TRP A 58 -12.83 -4.87 -13.03
C TRP A 58 -13.48 -3.48 -12.88
N ASP A 59 -14.77 -3.44 -12.67
CA ASP A 59 -15.57 -2.24 -12.45
C ASP A 59 -16.30 -2.28 -11.09
N ASP A 60 -17.11 -1.28 -10.81
CA ASP A 60 -17.88 -1.17 -9.57
C ASP A 60 -18.96 -2.24 -9.44
N THR A 61 -19.46 -2.77 -10.56
CA THR A 61 -20.46 -3.86 -10.55
C THR A 61 -19.83 -5.18 -10.11
N ILE A 62 -18.57 -5.41 -10.48
CA ILE A 62 -17.80 -6.57 -10.04
C ILE A 62 -17.58 -6.55 -8.53
N ASP A 63 -17.24 -5.38 -7.97
CA ASP A 63 -17.13 -5.21 -6.50
C ASP A 63 -18.45 -5.60 -5.81
N LEU A 64 -19.59 -5.14 -6.31
CA LEU A 64 -20.91 -5.43 -5.74
C LEU A 64 -21.28 -6.91 -5.86
N GLU A 65 -21.09 -7.51 -7.03
CA GLU A 65 -21.45 -8.92 -7.29
C GLU A 65 -20.61 -9.89 -6.44
N ASN A 66 -19.32 -9.60 -6.25
CA ASN A 66 -18.40 -10.47 -5.55
C ASN A 66 -18.20 -10.08 -4.06
N LYS A 67 -18.83 -8.99 -3.62
CA LYS A 67 -18.63 -8.41 -2.27
C LYS A 67 -17.15 -8.14 -2.01
N GLU A 68 -16.53 -7.43 -2.94
CA GLU A 68 -15.14 -7.04 -2.93
C GLU A 68 -15.00 -5.52 -3.00
N LEU A 69 -13.80 -5.00 -2.75
CA LEU A 69 -13.55 -3.57 -2.66
C LEU A 69 -12.36 -3.14 -3.53
N VAL A 70 -12.06 -3.89 -4.59
CA VAL A 70 -10.89 -3.62 -5.45
C VAL A 70 -11.08 -2.33 -6.23
N HIS A 71 -12.22 -2.17 -6.91
CA HIS A 71 -12.54 -0.94 -7.64
C HIS A 71 -12.68 0.24 -6.67
N TYR A 72 -13.36 0.03 -5.54
CA TYR A 72 -13.55 1.08 -4.54
C TYR A 72 -12.21 1.63 -4.02
N HIS A 73 -11.32 0.78 -3.53
CA HIS A 73 -10.03 1.26 -3.00
C HIS A 73 -9.16 1.91 -4.06
N THR A 74 -9.14 1.37 -5.27
CA THR A 74 -8.40 1.93 -6.39
C THR A 74 -8.95 3.30 -6.79
N SER A 75 -10.27 3.43 -6.90
CA SER A 75 -10.93 4.70 -7.24
C SER A 75 -10.68 5.79 -6.20
N GLU A 76 -10.66 5.44 -4.90
CA GLU A 76 -10.35 6.39 -3.83
C GLU A 76 -8.90 6.89 -3.88
N VAL A 77 -7.95 6.02 -4.24
CA VAL A 77 -6.56 6.46 -4.44
C VAL A 77 -6.49 7.49 -5.56
N PHE A 78 -7.11 7.23 -6.72
CA PHE A 78 -7.12 8.18 -7.84
C PHE A 78 -7.93 9.44 -7.54
N ARG A 79 -9.02 9.34 -6.80
CA ARG A 79 -9.79 10.52 -6.36
C ARG A 79 -8.95 11.46 -5.49
N LEU A 80 -8.09 10.93 -4.64
CA LEU A 80 -7.24 11.69 -3.73
C LEU A 80 -5.92 12.12 -4.37
N SER A 81 -5.46 11.40 -5.37
CA SER A 81 -4.16 11.62 -6.03
C SER A 81 -4.25 11.36 -7.55
N PRO A 82 -5.00 12.20 -8.29
CA PRO A 82 -5.36 11.93 -9.70
C PRO A 82 -4.16 11.96 -10.67
N GLU A 83 -3.04 12.53 -10.27
CA GLU A 83 -1.86 12.68 -11.14
C GLU A 83 -0.79 11.59 -10.89
N ARG A 84 -1.12 10.54 -10.13
CA ARG A 84 -0.15 9.51 -9.76
C ARG A 84 -0.48 8.18 -10.38
N SER A 85 0.55 7.50 -10.86
CA SER A 85 0.47 6.07 -11.18
C SER A 85 0.39 5.25 -9.89
N LEU A 86 -0.36 4.15 -9.94
CA LEU A 86 -0.55 3.20 -8.88
C LEU A 86 -0.22 1.81 -9.39
N TYR A 87 0.54 1.03 -8.64
CA TYR A 87 0.59 -0.41 -8.86
C TYR A 87 -0.49 -1.09 -8.01
N LEU A 88 -1.36 -1.84 -8.67
CA LEU A 88 -2.37 -2.70 -8.01
C LEU A 88 -1.89 -4.14 -8.04
N MET A 89 -1.96 -4.83 -6.92
CA MET A 89 -1.69 -6.26 -6.82
C MET A 89 -2.82 -6.96 -6.10
N LEU A 90 -3.43 -7.93 -6.75
CA LEU A 90 -4.41 -8.81 -6.12
C LEU A 90 -3.73 -9.91 -5.31
N VAL A 91 -4.34 -10.24 -4.19
CA VAL A 91 -3.99 -11.39 -3.37
C VAL A 91 -5.26 -12.11 -2.90
N PRO A 92 -5.22 -13.41 -2.60
CA PRO A 92 -6.39 -14.09 -2.05
C PRO A 92 -6.87 -13.43 -0.75
N LYS A 93 -8.17 -13.17 -0.61
CA LYS A 93 -8.76 -12.59 0.62
C LYS A 93 -8.43 -13.38 1.89
N SER A 94 -8.30 -14.69 1.75
CA SER A 94 -8.02 -15.60 2.86
C SER A 94 -6.58 -15.58 3.36
N GLU A 95 -5.73 -14.75 2.76
CA GLU A 95 -4.35 -14.61 3.22
C GLU A 95 -4.27 -13.80 4.52
N LYS A 96 -3.29 -14.17 5.35
CA LYS A 96 -2.87 -13.34 6.49
C LYS A 96 -1.79 -12.37 6.05
N VAL A 97 -1.77 -11.18 6.65
CA VAL A 97 -0.67 -10.24 6.40
C VAL A 97 0.67 -10.91 6.65
N SER A 98 0.83 -11.61 7.79
CA SER A 98 2.07 -12.30 8.14
C SER A 98 2.49 -13.39 7.14
N SER A 99 1.54 -14.14 6.59
CA SER A 99 1.84 -15.17 5.57
C SER A 99 2.15 -14.54 4.22
N LEU A 100 1.39 -13.53 3.83
CA LEU A 100 1.57 -12.81 2.57
C LEU A 100 3.01 -12.30 2.44
N LEU A 101 3.48 -11.64 3.47
CA LEU A 101 4.79 -10.99 3.50
C LEU A 101 5.97 -11.96 3.47
N THR A 102 5.74 -13.24 3.73
CA THR A 102 6.77 -14.29 3.65
C THR A 102 6.70 -15.11 2.36
N LYS A 103 5.64 -14.92 1.55
CA LYS A 103 5.51 -15.63 0.27
C LYS A 103 6.51 -15.13 -0.76
N GLU A 104 7.18 -16.06 -1.41
CA GLU A 104 8.17 -15.76 -2.44
C GLU A 104 7.55 -15.01 -3.62
N ASP A 105 6.35 -15.41 -4.04
CA ASP A 105 5.62 -14.75 -5.13
C ASP A 105 5.36 -13.26 -4.83
N PHE A 106 4.91 -12.96 -3.62
CA PHE A 106 4.70 -11.58 -3.18
C PHE A 106 6.02 -10.79 -3.15
N VAL A 107 7.04 -11.35 -2.52
CA VAL A 107 8.35 -10.68 -2.40
C VAL A 107 8.97 -10.42 -3.76
N ASN A 108 8.90 -11.37 -4.68
CA ASN A 108 9.41 -11.21 -6.04
C ASN A 108 8.60 -10.18 -6.81
N ALA A 109 7.27 -10.19 -6.70
CA ALA A 109 6.40 -9.20 -7.32
C ALA A 109 6.74 -7.76 -6.87
N VAL A 110 6.92 -7.53 -5.57
CA VAL A 110 7.34 -6.22 -5.05
C VAL A 110 8.69 -5.79 -5.63
N ARG A 111 9.65 -6.72 -5.77
CA ARG A 111 10.97 -6.44 -6.35
C ARG A 111 10.93 -6.09 -7.83
N THR A 112 9.89 -6.48 -8.57
CA THR A 112 9.74 -6.09 -9.99
C THR A 112 9.33 -4.64 -10.15
N ILE A 113 8.78 -4.02 -9.12
CA ILE A 113 8.34 -2.62 -9.15
C ILE A 113 9.53 -1.74 -8.80
N ASN A 114 10.07 -1.05 -9.80
CA ASN A 114 11.17 -0.14 -9.55
C ASN A 114 10.71 1.11 -8.78
N GLY A 115 11.33 1.38 -7.63
CA GLY A 115 11.09 2.59 -6.86
C GLY A 115 9.83 2.56 -5.98
N VAL A 116 9.19 1.39 -5.74
CA VAL A 116 8.11 1.30 -4.76
C VAL A 116 8.63 1.70 -3.38
N ASN A 117 7.94 2.64 -2.74
CA ASN A 117 8.29 3.13 -1.42
C ASN A 117 7.14 3.13 -0.41
N THR A 118 5.92 2.95 -0.89
CA THR A 118 4.74 2.88 -0.03
C THR A 118 3.89 1.67 -0.44
N ILE A 119 3.48 0.88 0.53
CA ILE A 119 2.61 -0.30 0.32
C ILE A 119 1.35 -0.12 1.16
N GLY A 120 0.19 -0.14 0.53
CA GLY A 120 -1.10 -0.25 1.21
C GLY A 120 -1.60 -1.69 1.15
N ILE A 121 -2.10 -2.24 2.26
CA ILE A 121 -2.67 -3.60 2.31
C ILE A 121 -4.06 -3.52 2.91
N CYS A 122 -5.07 -3.97 2.17
CA CYS A 122 -6.47 -3.91 2.58
C CYS A 122 -7.28 -5.11 2.09
N SER A 123 -8.51 -5.22 2.59
CA SER A 123 -9.52 -6.24 2.21
C SER A 123 -9.10 -7.70 2.44
N LEU A 124 -8.17 -7.96 3.36
CA LEU A 124 -7.84 -9.33 3.79
C LEU A 124 -8.79 -9.76 4.91
N THR A 125 -9.34 -10.96 4.84
CA THR A 125 -10.36 -11.46 5.77
C THR A 125 -9.85 -12.48 6.79
N ALA A 126 -8.63 -13.00 6.63
CA ALA A 126 -8.09 -14.00 7.54
C ALA A 126 -7.87 -13.45 8.96
N ASP A 127 -8.20 -14.25 9.96
CA ASP A 127 -7.99 -13.91 11.36
C ASP A 127 -6.51 -13.82 11.71
N GLU A 128 -6.10 -12.68 12.22
CA GLU A 128 -4.76 -12.40 12.68
C GLU A 128 -4.80 -11.28 13.73
N THR A 129 -3.92 -11.30 14.71
CA THR A 129 -3.83 -10.20 15.66
C THR A 129 -3.06 -9.03 15.05
N ILE A 130 -3.47 -7.80 15.37
CA ILE A 130 -2.79 -6.59 14.90
C ILE A 130 -1.31 -6.59 15.27
N THR A 131 -0.96 -7.09 16.45
CA THR A 131 0.43 -7.17 16.93
C THR A 131 1.29 -8.02 16.00
N VAL A 132 0.80 -9.21 15.61
CA VAL A 132 1.50 -10.10 14.70
C VAL A 132 1.62 -9.46 13.31
N ALA A 133 0.51 -8.92 12.77
CA ALA A 133 0.53 -8.26 11.47
C ALA A 133 1.57 -7.12 11.40
N VAL A 134 1.60 -6.25 12.42
CA VAL A 134 2.53 -5.12 12.48
C VAL A 134 3.98 -5.59 12.60
N GLN A 135 4.25 -6.56 13.49
CA GLN A 135 5.62 -7.05 13.71
C GLN A 135 6.18 -7.76 12.47
N GLU A 136 5.37 -8.62 11.82
CA GLU A 136 5.82 -9.32 10.60
C GLU A 136 5.99 -8.34 9.43
N THR A 137 5.13 -7.32 9.34
CA THR A 137 5.30 -6.25 8.35
C THR A 137 6.62 -5.49 8.55
N GLN A 138 6.97 -5.14 9.79
CA GLN A 138 8.23 -4.46 10.06
C GLN A 138 9.44 -5.35 9.73
N LYS A 139 9.38 -6.65 10.05
CA LYS A 139 10.43 -7.60 9.65
C LYS A 139 10.60 -7.67 8.14
N MET A 140 9.51 -7.66 7.38
CA MET A 140 9.56 -7.61 5.91
C MET A 140 10.24 -6.33 5.42
N VAL A 141 9.88 -5.17 5.95
CA VAL A 141 10.51 -3.89 5.58
C VAL A 141 12.01 -3.92 5.84
N ASN A 142 12.41 -4.45 6.99
CA ASN A 142 13.83 -4.60 7.34
C ASN A 142 14.55 -5.54 6.35
N LYS A 143 13.92 -6.65 5.97
CA LYS A 143 14.48 -7.57 4.96
C LYS A 143 14.60 -6.90 3.59
N PHE A 144 13.61 -6.15 3.14
CA PHE A 144 13.72 -5.39 1.90
C PHE A 144 14.83 -4.34 1.95
N ARG A 145 15.03 -3.70 3.10
CA ARG A 145 16.13 -2.76 3.30
C ARG A 145 17.50 -3.43 3.20
N GLU A 146 17.66 -4.64 3.69
CA GLU A 146 18.89 -5.45 3.50
C GLU A 146 19.14 -5.76 2.02
N ASP A 147 18.08 -5.94 1.24
CA ASP A 147 18.13 -6.16 -0.21
C ASP A 147 18.20 -4.83 -1.02
N HIS A 148 18.46 -3.70 -0.36
CA HIS A 148 18.51 -2.35 -0.96
C HIS A 148 17.20 -1.84 -1.56
N LEU A 149 16.06 -2.42 -1.18
CA LEU A 149 14.73 -1.92 -1.50
C LEU A 149 14.18 -1.15 -0.29
N TYR A 150 14.04 0.16 -0.45
CA TYR A 150 13.68 1.04 0.66
C TYR A 150 12.17 1.32 0.64
N ILE A 151 11.45 0.67 1.54
CA ILE A 151 10.03 0.90 1.78
C ILE A 151 9.91 1.90 2.94
N ASP A 152 9.38 3.08 2.65
CA ASP A 152 9.23 4.15 3.65
C ASP A 152 8.04 3.89 4.57
N ALA A 153 6.95 3.38 4.02
CA ALA A 153 5.73 3.12 4.78
C ALA A 153 4.96 1.89 4.28
N VAL A 154 4.43 1.13 5.23
CA VAL A 154 3.40 0.13 4.96
C VAL A 154 2.16 0.50 5.76
N ILE A 155 1.02 0.60 5.08
CA ILE A 155 -0.26 1.01 5.65
C ILE A 155 -1.18 -0.20 5.68
N LEU A 156 -1.60 -0.60 6.86
CA LEU A 156 -2.51 -1.73 7.07
C LEU A 156 -3.92 -1.23 7.39
N GLU A 157 -4.92 -1.86 6.81
CA GLU A 157 -6.31 -1.68 7.21
C GLU A 157 -6.55 -2.30 8.59
N GLY A 158 -7.12 -1.52 9.51
CA GLY A 158 -7.30 -1.92 10.91
C GLY A 158 -8.74 -2.09 11.37
N VAL A 159 -9.68 -1.39 10.74
CA VAL A 159 -11.09 -1.42 11.15
C VAL A 159 -11.77 -2.69 10.64
N GLY A 160 -12.61 -3.27 11.50
CA GLY A 160 -13.35 -4.51 11.19
C GLY A 160 -12.49 -5.76 11.22
N LYS A 161 -11.19 -5.65 10.94
CA LYS A 161 -10.26 -6.78 10.95
C LYS A 161 -9.55 -6.96 12.30
N TYR A 162 -8.98 -5.89 12.83
CA TYR A 162 -8.16 -5.96 14.04
C TYR A 162 -8.77 -5.23 15.22
N ILE A 163 -9.65 -4.26 14.98
CA ILE A 163 -10.19 -3.38 16.00
C ILE A 163 -11.69 -3.20 15.75
N ASN A 164 -12.51 -3.76 16.64
CA ASN A 164 -13.96 -3.61 16.59
C ASN A 164 -14.43 -2.39 17.38
N SER A 165 -13.63 -1.93 18.33
CA SER A 165 -13.90 -0.72 19.11
C SER A 165 -12.60 -0.05 19.54
N ILE A 166 -12.66 1.24 19.86
CA ILE A 166 -11.49 1.99 20.38
C ILE A 166 -10.97 1.35 21.69
N ALA A 167 -11.85 0.70 22.46
CA ALA A 167 -11.46 0.01 23.69
C ALA A 167 -10.56 -1.20 23.46
N ASP A 168 -10.65 -1.80 22.27
CA ASP A 168 -9.85 -2.97 21.88
C ASP A 168 -8.51 -2.57 21.22
N ALA A 169 -8.26 -1.27 21.09
CA ALA A 169 -7.06 -0.77 20.46
C ALA A 169 -5.80 -1.13 21.26
N VAL A 170 -4.86 -1.79 20.59
CA VAL A 170 -3.57 -2.14 21.17
C VAL A 170 -2.63 -0.94 21.08
N ASP A 171 -1.81 -0.71 22.10
CA ASP A 171 -0.76 0.31 22.07
C ASP A 171 0.40 -0.13 21.16
N LEU A 172 0.32 0.23 19.89
CA LEU A 172 1.30 -0.12 18.86
C LEU A 172 2.67 0.56 19.06
N ARG A 173 2.75 1.62 19.88
CA ARG A 173 4.02 2.33 20.17
C ARG A 173 5.06 1.47 20.86
N LYS A 174 4.64 0.33 21.41
CA LYS A 174 5.52 -0.64 22.07
C LYS A 174 6.15 -1.66 21.13
N LEU A 175 5.76 -1.64 19.84
CA LEU A 175 6.14 -2.70 18.88
C LEU A 175 7.41 -2.38 18.09
N ASP A 176 8.03 -1.22 18.28
CA ASP A 176 9.24 -0.80 17.54
C ASP A 176 9.08 -1.01 16.02
N SER A 177 7.99 -0.46 15.47
CA SER A 177 7.56 -0.67 14.08
C SER A 177 7.40 0.67 13.37
N GLU A 178 8.51 1.33 13.13
CA GLU A 178 8.59 2.72 12.63
C GLU A 178 8.02 2.93 11.22
N ASN A 179 8.05 1.88 10.38
CA ASN A 179 7.58 1.94 9.00
C ASN A 179 6.13 1.49 8.83
N VAL A 180 5.46 1.04 9.90
CA VAL A 180 4.11 0.47 9.81
C VAL A 180 3.08 1.40 10.41
N SER A 181 2.05 1.70 9.65
CA SER A 181 0.87 2.44 10.10
C SER A 181 -0.38 1.58 9.98
N VAL A 182 -1.29 1.73 10.94
CA VAL A 182 -2.59 1.05 10.92
C VAL A 182 -3.68 2.09 10.84
N VAL A 183 -4.52 1.99 9.83
CA VAL A 183 -5.67 2.89 9.64
C VAL A 183 -6.87 2.29 10.36
N ILE A 184 -7.41 3.02 11.34
CA ILE A 184 -8.58 2.63 12.12
C ILE A 184 -9.81 3.49 11.79
N ALA A 185 -9.76 4.21 10.68
CA ALA A 185 -10.88 5.00 10.18
C ALA A 185 -11.84 4.11 9.38
N GLN A 186 -13.13 4.37 9.51
CA GLN A 186 -14.18 3.72 8.74
C GLN A 186 -14.87 4.78 7.89
N ASP A 187 -15.21 4.45 6.64
CA ASP A 187 -16.06 5.30 5.81
C ASP A 187 -17.54 5.03 6.13
N PRO A 188 -18.22 5.92 6.88
CA PRO A 188 -19.61 5.69 7.26
C PRO A 188 -20.57 5.72 6.07
N ALA A 189 -20.21 6.38 4.97
CA ALA A 189 -21.04 6.45 3.78
C ALA A 189 -21.06 5.10 3.04
N GLN A 190 -19.93 4.42 2.99
CA GLN A 190 -19.84 3.08 2.41
C GLN A 190 -20.41 2.02 3.35
N ALA A 191 -20.11 2.10 4.64
CA ALA A 191 -20.69 1.19 5.64
C ALA A 191 -22.23 1.20 5.68
N ALA A 192 -22.86 2.31 5.25
CA ALA A 192 -24.32 2.42 5.15
C ALA A 192 -24.90 1.77 3.87
N LYS A 193 -24.08 1.51 2.86
CA LYS A 193 -24.56 0.98 1.58
C LYS A 193 -24.69 -0.55 1.60
N ASP A 194 -23.73 -1.25 2.14
CA ASP A 194 -23.71 -2.71 2.20
C ASP A 194 -22.82 -3.22 3.34
N GLU A 195 -23.13 -4.44 3.85
CA GLU A 195 -22.26 -5.15 4.80
C GLU A 195 -20.88 -5.51 4.22
N ALA A 196 -20.75 -5.58 2.91
CA ALA A 196 -19.47 -5.81 2.24
C ALA A 196 -18.45 -4.68 2.49
N TYR A 197 -18.94 -3.48 2.84
CA TYR A 197 -18.15 -2.28 3.11
C TYR A 197 -17.92 -1.99 4.60
N ARG A 198 -18.19 -2.97 5.46
CA ARG A 198 -18.01 -2.85 6.90
C ARG A 198 -16.69 -3.42 7.37
#